data_f2219f929fe0f55b6e69df914825801d
#
_entry.id   f2219f929fe0f55b6e69df914825801d
#
_cell.length_a   1.000
_cell.length_b   1.000
_cell.length_c   1.000
_cell.angle_alpha   90.00
_cell.angle_beta   90.00
_cell.angle_gamma   90.00
#
_symmetry.space_group_name_H-M   'P 1'
#
loop_
_entity.id
_entity.type
_entity.pdbx_description
1 polymer ?
#
loop_
_entity_poly.entity_id
_entity_poly.type
_entity_poly.pdbx_seq_one_letter_code
_entity_poly.pdbx_strand_id
1 'polypeptide(L)'
;MHSNDNNCGAPWTVRTTIPILSFYLLLVLPGKNIFFHTNPLLFKYIDSIYFFVIIVFALYRLNIKILGFSIKYLKNDSLIGILSGGGLLFGLFLLNFGIDLTGLADHDLFNNRPDAKSFIFMGSTAEYAGILLIIPFIEQVFFTGIIFQSLLKKINPILAIYASGIIYSLAGFKLSLGAFGLGAVTSFLFKSTKTLYSSIIFHASCAAGGVIIKSVYTRISTLLGFLF
;
A
#
# COMPACT_ATOMS: atom_id res chain seq x y z
N MET A 1 19.03 -30.90 -0.35
CA MET A 1 18.61 -31.05 -1.75
C MET A 1 17.41 -30.14 -1.96
N HIS A 2 17.65 -28.84 -2.19
CA HIS A 2 16.58 -27.87 -2.46
C HIS A 2 16.28 -27.97 -3.95
N SER A 3 15.09 -28.48 -4.27
CA SER A 3 14.56 -28.48 -5.62
C SER A 3 14.44 -27.03 -6.09
N ASN A 4 15.00 -26.82 -7.25
CA ASN A 4 15.00 -25.56 -8.00
C ASN A 4 13.59 -25.21 -8.53
N ASP A 5 12.60 -25.00 -7.65
CA ASP A 5 11.27 -24.50 -8.01
C ASP A 5 11.28 -22.97 -8.20
N ASN A 6 12.32 -22.46 -8.91
CA ASN A 6 12.44 -21.05 -9.26
C ASN A 6 11.52 -20.61 -10.41
N ASN A 7 10.54 -21.40 -10.78
CA ASN A 7 9.52 -21.06 -11.78
C ASN A 7 8.21 -20.58 -11.13
N CYS A 8 8.26 -19.65 -10.18
CA CYS A 8 7.12 -18.75 -10.01
C CYS A 8 7.06 -17.87 -11.26
N GLY A 9 6.36 -18.34 -12.28
CA GLY A 9 6.19 -17.61 -13.52
C GLY A 9 5.48 -16.29 -13.24
N ALA A 10 6.25 -15.19 -13.16
CA ALA A 10 5.61 -13.88 -13.07
C ALA A 10 4.60 -13.73 -14.21
N PRO A 11 3.44 -13.15 -13.95
CA PRO A 11 2.35 -13.10 -14.93
C PRO A 11 2.77 -12.39 -16.21
N TRP A 12 3.66 -11.41 -16.09
CA TRP A 12 4.12 -10.62 -17.24
C TRP A 12 5.63 -10.37 -17.20
N THR A 13 6.13 -9.98 -18.35
CA THR A 13 7.51 -9.52 -18.50
C THR A 13 7.57 -8.01 -18.25
N VAL A 14 8.76 -7.50 -17.95
CA VAL A 14 9.01 -6.05 -17.82
C VAL A 14 8.56 -5.31 -19.10
N ARG A 15 8.67 -5.94 -20.28
CA ARG A 15 8.22 -5.35 -21.55
C ARG A 15 6.72 -5.07 -21.58
N THR A 16 5.90 -5.85 -20.90
CA THR A 16 4.45 -5.63 -20.80
C THR A 16 4.06 -4.73 -19.63
N THR A 17 4.81 -4.75 -18.54
CA THR A 17 4.50 -3.93 -17.36
C THR A 17 4.89 -2.46 -17.55
N ILE A 18 5.98 -2.15 -18.27
CA ILE A 18 6.39 -0.76 -18.54
C ILE A 18 5.31 0.03 -19.28
N PRO A 19 4.74 -0.41 -20.41
CA PRO A 19 3.66 0.32 -21.08
C PRO A 19 2.45 0.57 -20.20
N ILE A 20 2.04 -0.41 -19.40
CA ILE A 20 0.90 -0.29 -18.49
C ILE A 20 1.18 0.77 -17.42
N LEU A 21 2.35 0.73 -16.80
CA LEU A 21 2.75 1.71 -15.82
C LEU A 21 2.89 3.11 -16.44
N SER A 22 3.48 3.21 -17.64
CA SER A 22 3.62 4.47 -18.37
C SER A 22 2.25 5.06 -18.74
N PHE A 23 1.32 4.24 -19.19
CA PHE A 23 -0.04 4.67 -19.47
C PHE A 23 -0.73 5.21 -18.22
N TYR A 24 -0.56 4.53 -17.08
CA TYR A 24 -1.07 5.00 -15.80
C TYR A 24 -0.48 6.37 -15.42
N LEU A 25 0.85 6.49 -15.41
CA LEU A 25 1.54 7.70 -14.95
C LEU A 25 1.34 8.91 -15.87
N LEU A 26 1.25 8.68 -17.19
CA LEU A 26 1.18 9.76 -18.18
C LEU A 26 -0.26 10.15 -18.56
N LEU A 27 -1.22 9.26 -18.43
CA LEU A 27 -2.60 9.51 -18.87
C LEU A 27 -3.62 9.40 -17.71
N VAL A 28 -3.64 8.31 -16.96
CA VAL A 28 -4.65 8.11 -15.92
C VAL A 28 -4.45 9.09 -14.77
N LEU A 29 -3.23 9.21 -14.29
CA LEU A 29 -2.91 10.04 -13.12
C LEU A 29 -3.07 11.55 -13.38
N PRO A 30 -2.59 12.14 -14.50
CA PRO A 30 -2.91 13.52 -14.85
C PRO A 30 -4.40 13.72 -15.20
N GLY A 31 -4.98 12.78 -15.95
CA GLY A 31 -6.40 12.81 -16.31
C GLY A 31 -7.33 12.84 -15.11
N LYS A 32 -6.97 12.11 -14.04
CA LYS A 32 -7.67 12.16 -12.75
C LYS A 32 -7.80 13.60 -12.23
N ASN A 33 -6.70 14.34 -12.23
CA ASN A 33 -6.68 15.72 -11.73
C ASN A 33 -7.40 16.70 -12.65
N ILE A 34 -7.43 16.46 -13.96
CA ILE A 34 -8.06 17.35 -14.94
C ILE A 34 -9.57 17.11 -15.01
N PHE A 35 -9.99 15.85 -15.12
CA PHE A 35 -11.39 15.52 -15.45
C PHE A 35 -12.24 15.15 -14.25
N PHE A 36 -11.65 14.63 -13.18
CA PHE A 36 -12.40 14.07 -12.06
C PHE A 36 -12.26 14.83 -10.73
N HIS A 37 -11.55 15.97 -10.73
CA HIS A 37 -11.35 16.76 -9.49
C HIS A 37 -12.70 17.27 -8.90
N THR A 38 -13.73 17.46 -9.72
CA THR A 38 -15.07 17.88 -9.27
C THR A 38 -15.93 16.75 -8.73
N ASN A 39 -15.58 15.49 -9.03
CA ASN A 39 -16.32 14.33 -8.57
C ASN A 39 -15.48 13.55 -7.54
N PRO A 40 -15.74 13.72 -6.22
CA PRO A 40 -14.91 13.15 -5.17
C PRO A 40 -14.89 11.61 -5.18
N LEU A 41 -15.96 10.96 -5.61
CA LEU A 41 -16.00 9.49 -5.70
C LEU A 41 -15.11 8.98 -6.82
N LEU A 42 -15.26 9.51 -8.04
CA LEU A 42 -14.41 9.10 -9.15
C LEU A 42 -12.95 9.48 -8.89
N PHE A 43 -12.69 10.67 -8.38
CA PHE A 43 -11.34 11.08 -8.00
C PHE A 43 -10.67 10.11 -7.04
N LYS A 44 -11.42 9.58 -6.06
CA LYS A 44 -10.90 8.66 -5.05
C LYS A 44 -10.62 7.25 -5.60
N TYR A 45 -11.47 6.74 -6.51
CA TYR A 45 -11.43 5.33 -6.89
C TYR A 45 -10.89 5.05 -8.29
N ILE A 46 -10.63 6.06 -9.13
CA ILE A 46 -10.20 5.87 -10.52
C ILE A 46 -8.91 5.04 -10.64
N ASP A 47 -7.96 5.26 -9.73
CA ASP A 47 -6.71 4.50 -9.69
C ASP A 47 -6.98 3.02 -9.42
N SER A 48 -7.80 2.73 -8.41
CA SER A 48 -8.18 1.37 -8.06
C SER A 48 -8.99 0.68 -9.18
N ILE A 49 -9.84 1.44 -9.89
CA ILE A 49 -10.58 0.94 -11.05
C ILE A 49 -9.60 0.55 -12.16
N TYR A 50 -8.63 1.41 -12.46
CA TYR A 50 -7.60 1.12 -13.45
C TYR A 50 -6.82 -0.15 -13.08
N PHE A 51 -6.31 -0.24 -11.85
CA PHE A 51 -5.56 -1.42 -11.40
C PHE A 51 -6.42 -2.68 -11.44
N PHE A 52 -7.68 -2.59 -11.05
CA PHE A 52 -8.62 -3.71 -11.09
C PHE A 52 -8.83 -4.22 -12.53
N VAL A 53 -9.03 -3.33 -13.50
CA VAL A 53 -9.18 -3.70 -14.92
C VAL A 53 -7.93 -4.45 -15.41
N ILE A 54 -6.73 -3.96 -15.06
CA ILE A 54 -5.48 -4.62 -15.43
C ILE A 54 -5.35 -6.01 -14.76
N ILE A 55 -5.75 -6.12 -13.49
CA ILE A 55 -5.75 -7.40 -12.76
C ILE A 55 -6.71 -8.40 -13.43
N VAL A 56 -7.92 -7.98 -13.78
CA VAL A 56 -8.91 -8.83 -14.47
C VAL A 56 -8.34 -9.32 -15.80
N PHE A 57 -7.72 -8.42 -16.58
CA PHE A 57 -7.07 -8.77 -17.84
C PHE A 57 -5.90 -9.75 -17.63
N ALA A 58 -5.12 -9.57 -16.56
CA ALA A 58 -4.05 -10.48 -16.18
C ALA A 58 -4.62 -11.87 -15.83
N LEU A 59 -5.67 -11.92 -15.02
CA LEU A 59 -6.30 -13.17 -14.57
C LEU A 59 -7.00 -13.93 -15.69
N TYR A 60 -7.51 -13.24 -16.71
CA TYR A 60 -8.11 -13.88 -17.88
C TYR A 60 -7.12 -14.80 -18.60
N ARG A 61 -5.83 -14.48 -18.57
CA ARG A 61 -4.78 -15.26 -19.24
C ARG A 61 -3.94 -16.12 -18.30
N LEU A 62 -4.07 -15.94 -16.99
CA LEU A 62 -3.13 -16.49 -16.02
C LEU A 62 -3.85 -17.14 -14.83
N ASN A 63 -3.20 -18.15 -14.25
CA ASN A 63 -3.69 -18.77 -13.04
C ASN A 63 -3.42 -17.85 -11.84
N ILE A 64 -4.42 -17.69 -10.95
CA ILE A 64 -4.34 -16.89 -9.73
C ILE A 64 -3.16 -17.28 -8.82
N LYS A 65 -2.72 -18.53 -8.85
CA LYS A 65 -1.54 -19.00 -8.12
C LYS A 65 -0.25 -18.30 -8.56
N ILE A 66 -0.17 -17.90 -9.83
CA ILE A 66 1.01 -17.19 -10.36
C ILE A 66 1.15 -15.79 -9.74
N LEU A 67 0.04 -15.15 -9.35
CA LEU A 67 0.05 -13.89 -8.65
C LEU A 67 0.52 -13.99 -7.20
N GLY A 68 0.72 -15.19 -6.66
CA GLY A 68 1.18 -15.41 -5.29
C GLY A 68 0.06 -15.77 -4.32
N PHE A 69 -1.10 -16.25 -4.80
CA PHE A 69 -2.16 -16.79 -3.95
C PHE A 69 -1.99 -18.30 -3.79
N SER A 70 -1.47 -18.74 -2.66
CA SER A 70 -1.29 -20.17 -2.31
C SER A 70 -1.96 -20.47 -0.98
N ILE A 71 -3.03 -21.26 -1.02
CA ILE A 71 -3.79 -21.66 0.18
C ILE A 71 -2.92 -22.41 1.18
N LYS A 72 -1.91 -23.15 0.71
CA LYS A 72 -1.01 -23.92 1.58
C LYS A 72 -0.30 -23.07 2.64
N TYR A 73 0.04 -21.84 2.29
CA TYR A 73 0.82 -20.95 3.19
C TYR A 73 -0.04 -19.83 3.80
N LEU A 74 -1.36 -19.82 3.52
CA LEU A 74 -2.27 -18.77 3.96
C LEU A 74 -2.13 -18.43 5.45
N LYS A 75 -2.13 -19.46 6.33
CA LYS A 75 -2.08 -19.25 7.78
C LYS A 75 -0.77 -18.61 8.24
N ASN A 76 0.36 -19.14 7.81
CA ASN A 76 1.67 -18.66 8.25
C ASN A 76 1.98 -17.27 7.70
N ASP A 77 1.66 -17.03 6.42
CA ASP A 77 1.96 -15.77 5.76
C ASP A 77 1.00 -14.66 6.21
N SER A 78 -0.26 -15.00 6.53
CA SER A 78 -1.17 -14.08 7.19
C SER A 78 -0.69 -13.70 8.59
N LEU A 79 -0.14 -14.65 9.35
CA LEU A 79 0.46 -14.38 10.66
C LEU A 79 1.64 -13.39 10.54
N ILE A 80 2.51 -13.58 9.54
CA ILE A 80 3.62 -12.64 9.28
C ILE A 80 3.08 -11.25 8.96
N GLY A 81 2.04 -11.15 8.12
CA GLY A 81 1.37 -9.90 7.80
C GLY A 81 0.77 -9.21 9.05
N ILE A 82 0.10 -9.98 9.91
CA ILE A 82 -0.47 -9.49 11.17
C ILE A 82 0.61 -9.03 12.13
N LEU A 83 1.68 -9.80 12.30
CA LEU A 83 2.78 -9.45 13.20
C LEU A 83 3.52 -8.20 12.71
N SER A 84 3.81 -8.09 11.42
CA SER A 84 4.48 -6.92 10.86
C SER A 84 3.58 -5.68 10.91
N GLY A 85 2.30 -5.80 10.54
CA GLY A 85 1.34 -4.72 10.61
C GLY A 85 1.00 -4.31 12.04
N GLY A 86 0.79 -5.29 12.93
CA GLY A 86 0.57 -5.07 14.36
C GLY A 86 1.79 -4.43 15.04
N GLY A 87 2.99 -4.85 14.67
CA GLY A 87 4.25 -4.24 15.14
C GLY A 87 4.36 -2.77 14.73
N LEU A 88 3.96 -2.43 13.51
CA LEU A 88 3.90 -1.04 13.06
C LEU A 88 2.87 -0.23 13.87
N LEU A 89 1.65 -0.74 14.05
CA LEU A 89 0.61 -0.07 14.85
C LEU A 89 1.05 0.10 16.31
N PHE A 90 1.68 -0.90 16.88
CA PHE A 90 2.25 -0.83 18.23
C PHE A 90 3.37 0.21 18.31
N GLY A 91 4.25 0.26 17.32
CA GLY A 91 5.29 1.30 17.22
C GLY A 91 4.71 2.73 17.18
N LEU A 92 3.63 2.93 16.43
CA LEU A 92 2.90 4.21 16.40
C LEU A 92 2.29 4.56 17.78
N PHE A 93 1.72 3.57 18.46
CA PHE A 93 1.21 3.74 19.82
C PHE A 93 2.33 4.14 20.80
N LEU A 94 3.48 3.45 20.77
CA LEU A 94 4.62 3.78 21.61
C LEU A 94 5.17 5.18 21.32
N LEU A 95 5.21 5.57 20.05
CA LEU A 95 5.64 6.90 19.63
C LEU A 95 4.71 7.97 20.18
N ASN A 96 3.39 7.77 20.11
CA ASN A 96 2.42 8.70 20.70
C ASN A 96 2.60 8.78 22.22
N PHE A 97 2.73 7.63 22.89
CA PHE A 97 2.95 7.58 24.33
C PHE A 97 4.26 8.28 24.74
N GLY A 98 5.33 8.10 23.96
CA GLY A 98 6.60 8.81 24.19
C GLY A 98 6.48 10.33 24.06
N ILE A 99 5.72 10.82 23.07
CA ILE A 99 5.46 12.25 22.89
C ILE A 99 4.68 12.80 24.09
N ASP A 100 3.68 12.07 24.59
CA ASP A 100 2.91 12.46 25.76
C ASP A 100 3.77 12.53 27.04
N LEU A 101 4.70 11.57 27.22
CA LEU A 101 5.62 11.53 28.38
C LEU A 101 6.64 12.67 28.38
N THR A 102 7.06 13.14 27.20
CA THR A 102 8.07 14.21 27.12
C THR A 102 7.51 15.61 27.36
N GLY A 103 6.20 15.76 27.51
CA GLY A 103 5.53 17.06 27.66
C GLY A 103 5.61 17.93 26.40
N LEU A 104 6.22 17.45 25.31
CA LEU A 104 6.25 18.17 24.02
C LEU A 104 4.85 18.40 23.45
N ALA A 105 3.87 17.71 24.00
CA ALA A 105 2.47 17.84 23.66
C ALA A 105 1.82 19.15 24.09
N ASP A 106 2.38 19.82 25.09
CA ASP A 106 1.80 21.04 25.71
C ASP A 106 2.28 22.33 25.05
N HIS A 107 3.21 22.26 24.09
CA HIS A 107 3.62 23.45 23.35
C HIS A 107 2.54 23.87 22.35
N ASP A 108 2.21 25.16 22.32
CA ASP A 108 1.19 25.81 21.48
C ASP A 108 1.33 25.51 19.97
N LEU A 109 2.52 25.10 19.51
CA LEU A 109 2.79 24.65 18.14
C LEU A 109 1.95 23.46 17.73
N PHE A 110 1.48 22.62 18.67
CA PHE A 110 0.67 21.44 18.42
C PHE A 110 -0.79 21.63 18.85
N ASN A 111 -1.15 22.80 19.34
CA ASN A 111 -2.47 23.11 19.89
C ASN A 111 -3.52 23.51 18.82
N ASN A 112 -3.18 23.52 17.53
CA ASN A 112 -4.15 23.60 16.46
C ASN A 112 -4.98 22.29 16.44
N ARG A 113 -5.84 22.15 17.46
CA ARG A 113 -6.91 21.15 17.43
C ARG A 113 -7.88 21.58 16.35
N PRO A 114 -7.93 20.93 15.17
CA PRO A 114 -9.16 20.98 14.42
C PRO A 114 -10.24 20.46 15.38
N ASP A 115 -11.35 21.20 15.50
CA ASP A 115 -12.44 20.85 16.41
C ASP A 115 -12.66 19.34 16.37
N ALA A 116 -12.47 18.67 17.51
CA ALA A 116 -12.58 17.21 17.63
C ALA A 116 -13.96 16.69 17.18
N LYS A 117 -14.93 17.58 17.06
CA LYS A 117 -16.28 17.29 16.52
C LYS A 117 -16.33 17.12 14.99
N SER A 118 -15.36 17.62 14.23
CA SER A 118 -15.38 17.52 12.76
C SER A 118 -14.77 16.21 12.23
N PHE A 119 -14.13 15.42 13.06
CA PHE A 119 -13.43 14.20 12.66
C PHE A 119 -14.12 12.88 13.03
N ILE A 120 -15.28 12.94 13.71
CA ILE A 120 -16.02 11.73 14.03
C ILE A 120 -16.64 11.18 12.74
N PHE A 121 -15.99 10.18 12.17
CA PHE A 121 -16.53 9.23 11.20
C PHE A 121 -17.48 9.83 10.14
N MET A 122 -16.98 10.73 9.27
CA MET A 122 -17.76 11.26 8.14
C MET A 122 -17.94 10.25 7.00
N GLY A 123 -17.34 9.06 7.06
CA GLY A 123 -17.48 8.01 6.06
C GLY A 123 -18.50 6.94 6.47
N SER A 124 -19.22 6.38 5.51
CA SER A 124 -20.05 5.19 5.75
C SER A 124 -19.17 3.97 6.07
N THR A 125 -19.71 2.98 6.77
CA THR A 125 -19.02 1.70 7.04
C THR A 125 -18.48 1.06 5.75
N ALA A 126 -19.22 1.17 4.65
CA ALA A 126 -18.82 0.70 3.33
C ALA A 126 -17.56 1.44 2.80
N GLU A 127 -17.44 2.74 3.07
CA GLU A 127 -16.29 3.53 2.67
C GLU A 127 -15.02 3.10 3.43
N TYR A 128 -15.11 2.84 4.73
CA TYR A 128 -13.98 2.31 5.50
C TYR A 128 -13.60 0.89 5.06
N ALA A 129 -14.57 0.03 4.78
CA ALA A 129 -14.29 -1.30 4.23
C ALA A 129 -13.55 -1.19 2.88
N GLY A 130 -13.95 -0.24 2.03
CA GLY A 130 -13.25 0.05 0.78
C GLY A 130 -11.79 0.44 0.99
N ILE A 131 -11.54 1.41 1.88
CA ILE A 131 -10.20 1.93 2.16
C ILE A 131 -9.31 0.87 2.85
N LEU A 132 -9.87 0.11 3.79
CA LEU A 132 -9.09 -0.80 4.62
C LEU A 132 -8.84 -2.17 3.97
N LEU A 133 -9.74 -2.62 3.08
CA LEU A 133 -9.67 -3.98 2.52
C LEU A 133 -9.54 -3.98 0.99
N ILE A 134 -10.45 -3.28 0.29
CA ILE A 134 -10.53 -3.37 -1.18
C ILE A 134 -9.35 -2.68 -1.84
N ILE A 135 -9.05 -1.45 -1.45
CA ILE A 135 -7.94 -0.68 -2.03
C ILE A 135 -6.60 -1.38 -1.77
N PRO A 136 -6.23 -1.74 -0.50
CA PRO A 136 -5.00 -2.48 -0.24
C PRO A 136 -4.89 -3.79 -1.01
N PHE A 137 -6.00 -4.52 -1.16
CA PHE A 137 -6.02 -5.75 -1.94
C PHE A 137 -5.68 -5.50 -3.42
N ILE A 138 -6.40 -4.57 -4.06
CA ILE A 138 -6.20 -4.25 -5.49
C ILE A 138 -4.78 -3.73 -5.73
N GLU A 139 -4.32 -2.80 -4.91
CA GLU A 139 -2.99 -2.21 -5.05
C GLU A 139 -1.89 -3.25 -4.85
N GLN A 140 -1.99 -4.13 -3.86
CA GLN A 140 -0.95 -5.14 -3.64
C GLN A 140 -0.94 -6.21 -4.74
N VAL A 141 -2.09 -6.58 -5.28
CA VAL A 141 -2.12 -7.48 -6.45
C VAL A 141 -1.46 -6.83 -7.66
N PHE A 142 -1.70 -5.54 -7.88
CA PHE A 142 -1.11 -4.80 -9.00
C PHE A 142 0.40 -4.55 -8.79
N PHE A 143 0.78 -3.85 -7.70
CA PHE A 143 2.18 -3.44 -7.49
C PHE A 143 3.07 -4.61 -7.11
N THR A 144 2.66 -5.45 -6.19
CA THR A 144 3.49 -6.56 -5.70
C THR A 144 3.29 -7.81 -6.56
N GLY A 145 2.04 -8.14 -6.91
CA GLY A 145 1.72 -9.34 -7.68
C GLY A 145 2.11 -9.24 -9.16
N ILE A 146 2.04 -8.07 -9.79
CA ILE A 146 2.35 -7.90 -11.21
C ILE A 146 3.68 -7.19 -11.41
N ILE A 147 3.84 -5.96 -10.90
CA ILE A 147 5.00 -5.13 -11.20
C ILE A 147 6.25 -5.68 -10.54
N PHE A 148 6.24 -5.88 -9.22
CA PHE A 148 7.42 -6.36 -8.48
C PHE A 148 7.88 -7.74 -8.97
N GLN A 149 6.97 -8.67 -9.21
CA GLN A 149 7.34 -9.98 -9.76
C GLN A 149 7.98 -9.88 -11.15
N SER A 150 7.52 -8.94 -11.99
CA SER A 150 8.14 -8.71 -13.29
C SER A 150 9.57 -8.15 -13.17
N LEU A 151 9.81 -7.25 -12.20
CA LEU A 151 11.14 -6.71 -11.89
C LEU A 151 12.09 -7.78 -11.38
N LEU A 152 11.63 -8.66 -10.47
CA LEU A 152 12.45 -9.77 -9.93
C LEU A 152 13.05 -10.69 -10.99
N LYS A 153 12.44 -10.77 -12.17
CA LYS A 153 12.99 -11.55 -13.30
C LYS A 153 14.17 -10.89 -14.01
N LYS A 154 14.29 -9.56 -13.88
CA LYS A 154 15.23 -8.77 -14.68
C LYS A 154 16.37 -8.19 -13.88
N ILE A 155 16.14 -7.85 -12.62
CA ILE A 155 17.11 -7.13 -11.78
C ILE A 155 17.31 -7.85 -10.44
N ASN A 156 18.38 -7.50 -9.76
CA ASN A 156 18.69 -8.01 -8.43
C ASN A 156 17.50 -7.76 -7.47
N PRO A 157 17.17 -8.73 -6.61
CA PRO A 157 16.05 -8.60 -5.67
C PRO A 157 16.07 -7.35 -4.79
N ILE A 158 17.24 -6.90 -4.36
CA ILE A 158 17.38 -5.66 -3.56
C ILE A 158 16.97 -4.46 -4.41
N LEU A 159 17.50 -4.35 -5.63
CA LEU A 159 17.14 -3.29 -6.57
C LEU A 159 15.64 -3.34 -6.93
N ALA A 160 15.06 -4.54 -7.07
CA ALA A 160 13.65 -4.70 -7.35
C ALA A 160 12.77 -4.17 -6.20
N ILE A 161 13.16 -4.38 -4.93
CA ILE A 161 12.47 -3.85 -3.75
C ILE A 161 12.51 -2.31 -3.77
N TYR A 162 13.68 -1.70 -3.96
CA TYR A 162 13.80 -0.24 -4.04
C TYR A 162 13.01 0.33 -5.23
N ALA A 163 13.13 -0.28 -6.40
CA ALA A 163 12.38 0.14 -7.59
C ALA A 163 10.87 0.06 -7.37
N SER A 164 10.38 -1.00 -6.72
CA SER A 164 8.97 -1.14 -6.36
C SER A 164 8.52 -0.04 -5.41
N GLY A 165 9.33 0.32 -4.40
CA GLY A 165 9.06 1.43 -3.51
C GLY A 165 8.96 2.77 -4.25
N ILE A 166 9.89 3.04 -5.17
CA ILE A 166 9.86 4.25 -6.01
C ILE A 166 8.60 4.27 -6.88
N ILE A 167 8.29 3.17 -7.57
CA ILE A 167 7.12 3.08 -8.44
C ILE A 167 5.84 3.30 -7.64
N TYR A 168 5.73 2.70 -6.46
CA TYR A 168 4.58 2.87 -5.59
C TYR A 168 4.42 4.33 -5.13
N SER A 169 5.51 5.00 -4.77
CA SER A 169 5.53 6.41 -4.39
C SER A 169 5.12 7.33 -5.57
N LEU A 170 5.64 7.07 -6.77
CA LEU A 170 5.26 7.81 -7.97
C LEU A 170 3.79 7.63 -8.34
N ALA A 171 3.23 6.44 -8.14
CA ALA A 171 1.83 6.15 -8.45
C ALA A 171 0.84 6.97 -7.59
N GLY A 172 1.21 7.33 -6.36
CA GLY A 172 0.43 8.22 -5.50
C GLY A 172 0.54 9.71 -5.85
N PHE A 173 1.35 10.08 -6.86
CA PHE A 173 1.71 11.47 -7.20
C PHE A 173 2.29 12.27 -6.02
N LYS A 174 2.70 11.58 -4.99
CA LYS A 174 3.38 12.15 -3.82
C LYS A 174 4.66 11.34 -3.61
N LEU A 175 5.80 11.96 -3.82
CA LEU A 175 7.08 11.39 -3.41
C LEU A 175 7.14 11.41 -1.89
N SER A 176 6.39 10.52 -1.24
CA SER A 176 6.38 10.41 0.21
C SER A 176 7.23 9.24 0.67
N LEU A 177 7.98 9.42 1.75
CA LEU A 177 8.75 8.35 2.40
C LEU A 177 7.85 7.20 2.85
N GLY A 178 6.60 7.51 3.25
CA GLY A 178 5.63 6.51 3.65
C GLY A 178 5.19 5.60 2.50
N ALA A 179 4.87 6.18 1.34
CA ALA A 179 4.51 5.42 0.15
C ALA A 179 5.70 4.58 -0.34
N PHE A 180 6.91 5.17 -0.37
CA PHE A 180 8.13 4.43 -0.68
C PHE A 180 8.34 3.26 0.28
N GLY A 181 8.26 3.51 1.59
CA GLY A 181 8.40 2.49 2.62
C GLY A 181 7.35 1.38 2.49
N LEU A 182 6.09 1.75 2.24
CA LEU A 182 5.00 0.79 2.04
C LEU A 182 5.30 -0.13 0.85
N GLY A 183 5.65 0.43 -0.31
CA GLY A 183 6.00 -0.36 -1.50
C GLY A 183 7.24 -1.23 -1.31
N ALA A 184 8.26 -0.74 -0.61
CA ALA A 184 9.48 -1.51 -0.34
C ALA A 184 9.22 -2.67 0.66
N VAL A 185 8.51 -2.40 1.77
CA VAL A 185 8.22 -3.41 2.81
C VAL A 185 7.28 -4.49 2.27
N THR A 186 6.23 -4.13 1.54
CA THR A 186 5.31 -5.11 0.94
C THR A 186 6.02 -6.00 -0.08
N SER A 187 6.93 -5.44 -0.88
CA SER A 187 7.76 -6.19 -1.82
C SER A 187 8.75 -7.12 -1.10
N PHE A 188 9.34 -6.66 0.01
CA PHE A 188 10.19 -7.49 0.87
C PHE A 188 9.41 -8.65 1.50
N LEU A 189 8.22 -8.39 2.05
CA LEU A 189 7.34 -9.42 2.62
C LEU A 189 6.98 -10.46 1.57
N PHE A 190 6.58 -10.03 0.37
CA PHE A 190 6.31 -10.95 -0.73
C PHE A 190 7.54 -11.78 -1.11
N LYS A 191 8.72 -11.16 -1.20
CA LYS A 191 9.95 -11.91 -1.50
C LYS A 191 10.24 -12.97 -0.45
N SER A 192 9.99 -12.68 0.82
CA SER A 192 10.25 -13.58 1.95
C SER A 192 9.24 -14.73 2.01
N THR A 193 7.96 -14.42 1.84
CA THR A 193 6.86 -15.40 1.97
C THR A 193 6.47 -16.08 0.66
N LYS A 194 6.79 -15.45 -0.49
CA LYS A 194 6.34 -15.88 -1.84
C LYS A 194 4.83 -15.83 -2.05
N THR A 195 4.10 -15.18 -1.14
CA THR A 195 2.64 -15.00 -1.23
C THR A 195 2.24 -13.55 -1.01
N LEU A 196 1.07 -13.17 -1.53
CA LEU A 196 0.53 -11.82 -1.39
C LEU A 196 -0.14 -11.56 -0.03
N TYR A 197 -0.45 -12.61 0.74
CA TYR A 197 -1.23 -12.46 1.97
C TYR A 197 -0.56 -11.52 2.98
N SER A 198 0.74 -11.71 3.23
CA SER A 198 1.51 -10.85 4.14
C SER A 198 1.54 -9.39 3.69
N SER A 199 1.73 -9.15 2.38
CA SER A 199 1.77 -7.80 1.80
C SER A 199 0.41 -7.10 1.89
N ILE A 200 -0.69 -7.82 1.59
CA ILE A 200 -2.06 -7.28 1.66
C ILE A 200 -2.41 -6.91 3.11
N ILE A 201 -2.17 -7.82 4.06
CA ILE A 201 -2.49 -7.61 5.47
C ILE A 201 -1.65 -6.47 6.06
N PHE A 202 -0.36 -6.42 5.74
CA PHE A 202 0.50 -5.32 6.15
C PHE A 202 -0.01 -3.97 5.63
N HIS A 203 -0.35 -3.89 4.33
CA HIS A 203 -0.90 -2.66 3.74
C HIS A 203 -2.24 -2.27 4.38
N ALA A 204 -3.15 -3.22 4.60
CA ALA A 204 -4.40 -2.97 5.31
C ALA A 204 -4.16 -2.43 6.73
N SER A 205 -3.15 -2.95 7.44
CA SER A 205 -2.73 -2.43 8.76
C SER A 205 -2.19 -1.01 8.66
N CYS A 206 -1.40 -0.68 7.63
CA CYS A 206 -0.93 0.69 7.38
C CYS A 206 -2.11 1.64 7.10
N ALA A 207 -3.09 1.21 6.31
CA ALA A 207 -4.30 1.99 6.04
C ALA A 207 -5.11 2.22 7.33
N ALA A 208 -5.27 1.18 8.18
CA ALA A 208 -5.90 1.30 9.48
C ALA A 208 -5.12 2.26 10.39
N GLY A 209 -3.80 2.15 10.42
CA GLY A 209 -2.92 3.10 11.13
C GLY A 209 -3.13 4.53 10.69
N GLY A 210 -3.23 4.78 9.39
CA GLY A 210 -3.52 6.11 8.83
C GLY A 210 -4.87 6.67 9.28
N VAL A 211 -5.91 5.83 9.36
CA VAL A 211 -7.22 6.21 9.89
C VAL A 211 -7.12 6.53 11.39
N ILE A 212 -6.45 5.68 12.17
CA ILE A 212 -6.27 5.86 13.62
C ILE A 212 -5.50 7.16 13.91
N ILE A 213 -4.39 7.41 13.20
CA ILE A 213 -3.59 8.63 13.36
C ILE A 213 -4.44 9.86 13.11
N LYS A 214 -5.20 9.87 12.03
CA LYS A 214 -6.05 11.03 11.69
C LYS A 214 -7.19 11.25 12.68
N SER A 215 -7.75 10.18 13.24
CA SER A 215 -8.93 10.25 14.11
C SER A 215 -8.59 10.40 15.60
N VAL A 216 -7.52 9.75 16.06
CA VAL A 216 -7.17 9.67 17.50
C VAL A 216 -5.90 10.45 17.81
N TYR A 217 -4.89 10.36 16.94
CA TYR A 217 -3.57 10.92 17.17
C TYR A 217 -3.28 12.12 16.26
N THR A 218 -4.14 13.14 16.29
CA THR A 218 -4.03 14.32 15.42
C THR A 218 -2.67 15.02 15.52
N ARG A 219 -2.03 14.99 16.69
CA ARG A 219 -0.68 15.53 16.93
C ARG A 219 0.39 14.81 16.10
N ILE A 220 0.34 13.46 16.07
CA ILE A 220 1.23 12.69 15.22
C ILE A 220 0.97 12.98 13.73
N SER A 221 -0.30 13.18 13.35
CA SER A 221 -0.66 13.57 11.97
C SER A 221 0.05 14.85 11.54
N THR A 222 0.19 15.84 12.43
CA THR A 222 0.90 17.09 12.15
C THR A 222 2.41 16.83 11.98
N LEU A 223 3.03 16.08 12.88
CA LEU A 223 4.45 15.73 12.80
C LEU A 223 4.77 14.90 11.54
N LEU A 224 3.93 13.92 11.25
CA LEU A 224 4.10 13.09 10.05
C LEU A 224 3.80 13.86 8.76
N GLY A 225 2.95 14.89 8.80
CA GLY A 225 2.68 15.78 7.67
C GLY A 225 3.92 16.53 7.15
N PHE A 226 4.96 16.69 7.97
CA PHE A 226 6.26 17.20 7.54
C PHE A 226 7.15 16.12 6.88
N LEU A 227 6.86 14.84 7.11
CA LEU A 227 7.65 13.70 6.60
C LEU A 227 6.99 13.02 5.40
N PHE A 228 5.69 13.21 5.18
CA PHE A 228 4.83 12.56 4.20
C PHE A 228 4.01 13.56 3.40
#